data_7ed697d7391719bbb8f5d0d8dce9c8c0
#
_entry.id   7ed697d7391719bbb8f5d0d8dce9c8c0
#
_cell.length_a   1.000
_cell.length_b   1.000
_cell.length_c   1.000
_cell.angle_alpha   90.00
_cell.angle_beta   90.00
_cell.angle_gamma   90.00
#
_symmetry.space_group_name_H-M   'P 1'
#
loop_
_entity.id
_entity.type
_entity.pdbx_description
1 polymer ?
#
loop_
_entity_poly.entity_id
_entity_poly.type
_entity_poly.pdbx_seq_one_letter_code
_entity_poly.pdbx_strand_id
1 'polypeptide(L)'
;MGLKIVKNADGTFRPTWYGRISIKGKKRETNLNVSVDGRIPVDKTGNVRLTAKGDAAFERSRKAAKKAFDAWRRESQKDPAELQRKAHKARTGEDLGGLPLAKLFANWQNVSRGKAPTPAWCAMVKGWFEDFTAFAQAEARKHRKRCETVNDMTPEIATAWFNHVKATYSWETVLKMKHLISGTFTRLQGLGLSRINPFSNMQLRGGGNGENKKVSRKALDAAETERVLELARGTEIYPLVVAAACTGMRIGDVCNLKWADVDLRGGLIDCVTAKAGVRVTIPIFGRLMEVLNECATISGDGAQPSPFVFPQFARDYNYTNDKGHHTTRNKIIQAVKPLFARAVFGDTPPATEVSKNGQTTRKLADVIGDAGFTEYKRNRLLDVYTRFKAGNRPVDIAAALNVKRSQISMDLRDIEKLTGETLRPMAEKSSRRKNRLELIESTRQKRGIGQRAASVYGWHSFRHGFVILALNAGVPVEDVRRIVGHGDAETTLDNYYNPEKKHAAERVRRQMRGTVLDSDGASRRKRIAATTPALPATSIDDVIATLTEKQRKALARRLLGL
;
A
#
# COMPACT_ATOMS: atom_id res chain seq x y z
N MET A 1 42.57 -13.99 -25.11
CA MET A 1 42.08 -12.79 -25.81
C MET A 1 43.14 -11.73 -25.64
N GLY A 2 43.54 -11.03 -26.69
CA GLY A 2 44.62 -10.05 -26.60
C GLY A 2 45.21 -9.69 -27.94
N LEU A 3 46.44 -9.20 -27.89
CA LEU A 3 47.24 -8.91 -29.09
C LEU A 3 47.68 -10.18 -29.78
N LYS A 4 47.80 -10.11 -31.09
CA LYS A 4 48.28 -11.22 -31.96
C LYS A 4 49.11 -10.68 -33.11
N ILE A 5 50.17 -11.37 -33.47
CA ILE A 5 50.87 -11.20 -34.76
C ILE A 5 50.47 -12.39 -35.63
N VAL A 6 50.04 -12.10 -36.84
CA VAL A 6 49.53 -13.12 -37.77
C VAL A 6 50.69 -13.56 -38.68
N LYS A 7 50.85 -14.89 -38.84
CA LYS A 7 51.81 -15.50 -39.73
C LYS A 7 51.14 -15.77 -41.10
N ASN A 8 51.81 -15.40 -42.18
CA ASN A 8 51.38 -15.68 -43.54
C ASN A 8 51.61 -17.16 -43.91
N ALA A 9 51.06 -17.62 -45.02
CA ALA A 9 51.24 -18.98 -45.50
C ALA A 9 52.68 -19.27 -45.89
N ASP A 10 53.46 -18.28 -46.31
CA ASP A 10 54.89 -18.38 -46.66
C ASP A 10 55.81 -18.38 -45.41
N GLY A 11 55.28 -18.37 -44.22
CA GLY A 11 56.04 -18.36 -42.96
C GLY A 11 56.47 -16.99 -42.48
N THR A 12 56.25 -15.92 -43.23
CA THR A 12 56.55 -14.52 -42.81
C THR A 12 55.48 -14.01 -41.87
N PHE A 13 55.80 -12.95 -41.10
CA PHE A 13 54.85 -12.28 -40.23
C PHE A 13 54.25 -11.04 -40.88
N ARG A 14 52.97 -10.82 -40.70
CA ARG A 14 52.33 -9.57 -41.13
C ARG A 14 52.95 -8.38 -40.43
N PRO A 15 53.13 -7.23 -41.11
CA PRO A 15 53.83 -6.08 -40.58
C PRO A 15 53.02 -5.30 -39.55
N THR A 16 51.81 -5.71 -39.24
CA THR A 16 50.90 -5.01 -38.34
C THR A 16 50.39 -5.89 -37.22
N TRP A 17 50.06 -5.26 -36.06
CA TRP A 17 49.44 -5.90 -34.93
C TRP A 17 47.95 -6.15 -35.14
N TYR A 18 47.44 -7.30 -34.66
CA TYR A 18 46.05 -7.68 -34.66
C TYR A 18 45.53 -7.80 -33.23
N GLY A 19 44.27 -7.34 -33.03
CA GLY A 19 43.52 -7.52 -31.79
C GLY A 19 42.49 -8.64 -31.94
N ARG A 20 42.34 -9.50 -30.93
CA ARG A 20 41.34 -10.56 -30.87
C ARG A 20 40.52 -10.48 -29.58
N ILE A 21 39.18 -10.40 -29.74
CA ILE A 21 38.22 -10.38 -28.62
C ILE A 21 37.13 -11.42 -28.89
N SER A 22 36.39 -11.81 -27.83
CA SER A 22 35.16 -12.59 -27.98
C SER A 22 34.01 -11.75 -27.43
N ILE A 23 32.98 -11.54 -28.25
CA ILE A 23 31.77 -10.83 -27.89
C ILE A 23 30.60 -11.78 -28.10
N LYS A 24 29.82 -12.07 -27.05
CA LYS A 24 28.67 -13.01 -27.09
C LYS A 24 29.03 -14.35 -27.74
N GLY A 25 30.19 -14.92 -27.41
CA GLY A 25 30.67 -16.22 -27.95
C GLY A 25 31.29 -16.15 -29.33
N LYS A 26 31.14 -15.07 -30.10
CA LYS A 26 31.75 -14.90 -31.43
C LYS A 26 33.11 -14.23 -31.31
N LYS A 27 34.13 -14.87 -31.93
CA LYS A 27 35.48 -14.32 -32.02
C LYS A 27 35.52 -13.24 -33.10
N ARG A 28 36.04 -12.05 -32.77
CA ARG A 28 36.31 -10.95 -33.71
C ARG A 28 37.79 -10.66 -33.68
N GLU A 29 38.36 -10.44 -34.86
CA GLU A 29 39.76 -10.10 -35.07
C GLU A 29 39.83 -8.87 -35.97
N THR A 30 40.71 -7.92 -35.65
CA THR A 30 40.90 -6.72 -36.46
C THR A 30 42.36 -6.35 -36.54
N ASN A 31 42.76 -5.72 -37.67
CA ASN A 31 44.03 -5.03 -37.76
C ASN A 31 44.01 -3.76 -36.91
N LEU A 32 45.01 -3.55 -36.06
CA LEU A 32 45.10 -2.40 -35.19
C LEU A 32 45.78 -1.21 -35.86
N ASN A 33 46.23 -1.36 -37.11
CA ASN A 33 46.98 -0.35 -37.88
C ASN A 33 48.20 0.18 -37.13
N VAL A 34 48.85 -0.67 -36.35
CA VAL A 34 50.11 -0.39 -35.66
C VAL A 34 51.16 -1.32 -36.23
N SER A 35 52.27 -0.77 -36.68
CA SER A 35 53.41 -1.55 -37.23
C SER A 35 54.01 -2.44 -36.15
N VAL A 36 54.46 -3.62 -36.55
CA VAL A 36 55.32 -4.48 -35.72
C VAL A 36 56.76 -4.09 -35.98
N ASP A 37 57.38 -3.34 -35.08
CA ASP A 37 58.73 -2.88 -35.19
C ASP A 37 59.66 -3.73 -34.31
N GLY A 38 60.93 -3.89 -34.74
CA GLY A 38 61.94 -4.63 -34.01
C GLY A 38 61.87 -6.16 -34.18
N ARG A 39 62.65 -6.88 -33.37
CA ARG A 39 62.81 -8.33 -33.48
C ARG A 39 61.67 -9.04 -32.75
N ILE A 40 60.83 -9.75 -33.51
CA ILE A 40 59.70 -10.53 -32.96
C ILE A 40 60.24 -11.70 -32.14
N PRO A 41 59.88 -11.87 -30.84
CA PRO A 41 60.29 -13.02 -30.05
C PRO A 41 59.52 -14.28 -30.51
N VAL A 42 60.28 -15.29 -30.94
CA VAL A 42 59.77 -16.57 -31.41
C VAL A 42 60.32 -17.69 -30.53
N ASP A 43 59.60 -18.80 -30.46
CA ASP A 43 60.03 -20.04 -29.81
C ASP A 43 60.93 -20.88 -30.75
N LYS A 44 61.41 -22.02 -30.27
CA LYS A 44 62.24 -22.94 -31.04
C LYS A 44 61.53 -23.53 -32.29
N THR A 45 60.21 -23.41 -32.37
CA THR A 45 59.38 -23.89 -33.48
C THR A 45 58.94 -22.73 -34.41
N GLY A 46 59.49 -21.51 -34.20
CA GLY A 46 59.17 -20.32 -35.00
C GLY A 46 57.77 -19.71 -34.75
N ASN A 47 57.12 -20.03 -33.62
CA ASN A 47 55.87 -19.39 -33.24
C ASN A 47 56.11 -18.17 -32.38
N VAL A 48 55.27 -17.14 -32.53
CA VAL A 48 55.39 -15.89 -31.80
C VAL A 48 55.10 -16.12 -30.30
N ARG A 49 56.06 -15.72 -29.44
CA ARG A 49 55.92 -15.82 -28.00
C ARG A 49 55.74 -14.42 -27.38
N LEU A 50 54.50 -13.92 -27.39
CA LEU A 50 54.17 -12.59 -26.87
C LEU A 50 54.38 -12.41 -25.36
N THR A 51 54.62 -13.50 -24.62
CA THR A 51 54.96 -13.46 -23.19
C THR A 51 56.46 -13.17 -22.96
N ALA A 52 57.32 -13.37 -23.98
CA ALA A 52 58.72 -13.03 -23.91
C ALA A 52 58.94 -11.54 -24.19
N LYS A 53 60.03 -11.00 -23.60
CA LYS A 53 60.44 -9.60 -23.81
C LYS A 53 61.21 -9.54 -25.12
N GLY A 54 60.82 -8.62 -26.04
CA GLY A 54 61.53 -8.34 -27.27
C GLY A 54 62.55 -7.21 -27.09
N ASP A 55 63.11 -6.73 -28.21
CA ASP A 55 63.96 -5.54 -28.19
C ASP A 55 63.18 -4.25 -27.92
N ALA A 56 63.89 -3.14 -27.72
CA ALA A 56 63.28 -1.86 -27.36
C ALA A 56 62.29 -1.34 -28.43
N ALA A 57 62.50 -1.63 -29.71
CA ALA A 57 61.61 -1.24 -30.80
C ALA A 57 60.31 -2.06 -30.75
N PHE A 58 60.45 -3.39 -30.55
CA PHE A 58 59.29 -4.29 -30.41
C PHE A 58 58.42 -3.92 -29.20
N GLU A 59 59.01 -3.63 -28.05
CA GLU A 59 58.25 -3.26 -26.85
C GLU A 59 57.54 -1.91 -27.01
N ARG A 60 58.13 -0.95 -27.76
CA ARG A 60 57.43 0.32 -28.07
C ARG A 60 56.22 0.06 -28.98
N SER A 61 56.39 -0.73 -30.05
CA SER A 61 55.28 -1.10 -30.96
C SER A 61 54.21 -1.91 -30.24
N ARG A 62 54.57 -2.84 -29.35
CA ARG A 62 53.64 -3.61 -28.49
C ARG A 62 52.83 -2.72 -27.54
N LYS A 63 53.48 -1.71 -26.95
CA LYS A 63 52.79 -0.73 -26.07
C LYS A 63 51.78 0.12 -26.87
N ALA A 64 52.15 0.54 -28.08
CA ALA A 64 51.25 1.25 -28.98
C ALA A 64 50.08 0.35 -29.43
N ALA A 65 50.34 -0.90 -29.78
CA ALA A 65 49.33 -1.89 -30.13
C ALA A 65 48.38 -2.18 -29.00
N LYS A 66 48.86 -2.26 -27.74
CA LYS A 66 48.03 -2.44 -26.54
C LYS A 66 47.11 -1.27 -26.35
N LYS A 67 47.56 -0.03 -26.52
CA LYS A 67 46.73 1.16 -26.46
C LYS A 67 45.63 1.17 -27.53
N ALA A 68 45.98 0.80 -28.78
CA ALA A 68 45.03 0.67 -29.88
C ALA A 68 44.03 -0.47 -29.64
N PHE A 69 44.48 -1.60 -29.09
CA PHE A 69 43.65 -2.74 -28.72
C PHE A 69 42.63 -2.37 -27.61
N ASP A 70 43.06 -1.68 -26.56
CA ASP A 70 42.19 -1.27 -25.48
C ASP A 70 41.16 -0.23 -25.98
N ALA A 71 41.52 0.66 -26.89
CA ALA A 71 40.59 1.58 -27.54
C ALA A 71 39.54 0.83 -28.39
N TRP A 72 40.01 -0.08 -29.30
CA TRP A 72 39.11 -0.90 -30.10
C TRP A 72 38.21 -1.81 -29.28
N ARG A 73 38.75 -2.41 -28.21
CA ARG A 73 37.97 -3.23 -27.27
C ARG A 73 36.84 -2.43 -26.61
N ARG A 74 37.11 -1.21 -26.14
CA ARG A 74 36.10 -0.31 -25.57
C ARG A 74 35.04 0.05 -26.60
N GLU A 75 35.43 0.31 -27.82
CA GLU A 75 34.51 0.67 -28.92
C GLU A 75 33.64 -0.51 -29.35
N SER A 76 34.26 -1.70 -29.48
CA SER A 76 33.57 -2.94 -29.82
C SER A 76 32.61 -3.44 -28.73
N GLN A 77 32.79 -2.99 -27.49
CA GLN A 77 31.92 -3.29 -26.36
C GLN A 77 30.79 -2.28 -26.20
N LYS A 78 30.83 -1.13 -26.92
CA LYS A 78 29.71 -0.20 -26.97
C LYS A 78 28.50 -0.89 -27.62
N ASP A 79 27.33 -0.73 -27.00
CA ASP A 79 26.09 -1.24 -27.56
C ASP A 79 25.83 -0.55 -28.92
N PRO A 80 25.68 -1.31 -30.04
CA PRO A 80 25.33 -0.72 -31.35
C PRO A 80 24.09 0.16 -31.28
N ALA A 81 23.14 -0.15 -30.40
CA ALA A 81 21.95 0.65 -30.16
C ALA A 81 22.29 2.02 -29.54
N GLU A 82 23.30 2.11 -28.68
CA GLU A 82 23.75 3.39 -28.09
C GLU A 82 24.45 4.28 -29.15
N LEU A 83 25.21 3.69 -30.04
CA LEU A 83 25.84 4.40 -31.15
C LEU A 83 24.79 4.92 -32.15
N GLN A 84 23.78 4.11 -32.49
CA GLN A 84 22.67 4.55 -33.33
C GLN A 84 21.85 5.68 -32.66
N ARG A 85 21.62 5.60 -31.35
CA ARG A 85 20.95 6.67 -30.59
C ARG A 85 21.70 7.98 -30.64
N LYS A 86 23.03 7.96 -30.41
CA LYS A 86 23.88 9.15 -30.49
C LYS A 86 23.93 9.74 -31.90
N ALA A 87 24.05 8.89 -32.92
CA ALA A 87 24.06 9.33 -34.31
C ALA A 87 22.71 9.92 -34.73
N HIS A 88 21.58 9.33 -34.31
CA HIS A 88 20.26 9.86 -34.58
C HIS A 88 20.03 11.20 -33.88
N LYS A 89 20.38 11.31 -32.59
CA LYS A 89 20.27 12.57 -31.83
C LYS A 89 21.14 13.68 -32.42
N ALA A 90 22.32 13.36 -32.89
CA ALA A 90 23.20 14.32 -33.57
C ALA A 90 22.62 14.82 -34.90
N ARG A 91 21.85 13.97 -35.60
CA ARG A 91 21.27 14.29 -36.91
C ARG A 91 19.89 14.95 -36.84
N THR A 92 19.04 14.56 -35.89
CA THR A 92 17.63 14.98 -35.82
C THR A 92 17.31 15.83 -34.59
N GLY A 93 18.23 15.96 -33.62
CA GLY A 93 17.95 16.59 -32.33
C GLY A 93 17.09 15.73 -31.39
N GLU A 94 16.48 14.65 -31.88
CA GLU A 94 15.58 13.77 -31.12
C GLU A 94 16.31 12.57 -30.52
N ASP A 95 15.91 12.19 -29.33
CA ASP A 95 16.49 11.08 -28.61
C ASP A 95 15.73 9.76 -28.92
N LEU A 96 16.31 8.88 -29.73
CA LEU A 96 15.81 7.51 -29.97
C LEU A 96 15.75 6.66 -28.68
N GLY A 97 16.25 7.16 -27.57
CA GLY A 97 16.35 6.44 -26.31
C GLY A 97 15.03 6.22 -25.59
N GLY A 98 13.96 6.90 -26.00
CA GLY A 98 12.70 6.90 -25.27
C GLY A 98 12.71 7.85 -24.07
N LEU A 99 11.58 7.97 -23.39
CA LEU A 99 11.43 8.81 -22.21
C LEU A 99 12.35 8.31 -21.08
N PRO A 100 13.15 9.18 -20.41
CA PRO A 100 13.87 8.80 -19.20
C PRO A 100 12.91 8.29 -18.11
N LEU A 101 13.27 7.23 -17.39
CA LEU A 101 12.45 6.67 -16.30
C LEU A 101 12.13 7.71 -15.22
N ALA A 102 13.07 8.61 -14.93
CA ALA A 102 12.87 9.71 -13.98
C ALA A 102 11.73 10.67 -14.38
N LYS A 103 11.34 10.72 -15.66
CA LYS A 103 10.24 11.55 -16.16
C LYS A 103 8.88 10.84 -16.18
N LEU A 104 8.79 9.58 -15.74
CA LEU A 104 7.54 8.80 -15.73
C LEU A 104 6.46 9.50 -14.91
N PHE A 105 6.77 9.98 -13.71
CA PHE A 105 5.80 10.68 -12.87
C PHE A 105 5.30 11.98 -13.51
N ALA A 106 6.21 12.82 -14.01
CA ALA A 106 5.83 14.07 -14.69
C ALA A 106 4.93 13.79 -15.91
N ASN A 107 5.26 12.76 -16.69
CA ASN A 107 4.46 12.35 -17.82
C ASN A 107 3.07 11.83 -17.38
N TRP A 108 2.99 11.05 -16.28
CA TRP A 108 1.71 10.64 -15.70
C TRP A 108 0.88 11.83 -15.19
N GLN A 109 1.52 12.80 -14.55
CA GLN A 109 0.87 13.98 -13.97
C GLN A 109 0.21 14.86 -15.04
N ASN A 110 0.87 15.03 -16.18
CA ASN A 110 0.42 15.89 -17.29
C ASN A 110 -0.72 15.29 -18.14
N VAL A 111 -1.31 14.17 -17.72
CA VAL A 111 -2.48 13.60 -18.42
C VAL A 111 -3.72 14.40 -18.10
N SER A 112 -4.46 14.81 -19.15
CA SER A 112 -5.80 15.37 -18.98
C SER A 112 -6.74 14.33 -18.37
N ARG A 113 -7.45 14.71 -17.32
CA ARG A 113 -8.41 13.87 -16.59
C ARG A 113 -9.65 14.67 -16.29
N GLY A 114 -10.81 14.03 -16.25
CA GLY A 114 -12.07 14.69 -15.88
C GLY A 114 -12.06 15.23 -14.44
N LYS A 115 -11.23 14.66 -13.56
CA LYS A 115 -11.00 15.15 -12.20
C LYS A 115 -9.50 15.13 -11.90
N ALA A 116 -8.98 16.27 -11.46
CA ALA A 116 -7.58 16.37 -11.04
C ALA A 116 -7.29 15.45 -9.84
N PRO A 117 -6.15 14.76 -9.83
CA PRO A 117 -5.75 13.93 -8.69
C PRO A 117 -5.41 14.81 -7.49
N THR A 118 -5.74 14.34 -6.28
CA THR A 118 -5.42 15.07 -5.05
C THR A 118 -3.90 15.16 -4.82
N PRO A 119 -3.40 16.21 -4.14
CA PRO A 119 -1.97 16.32 -3.81
C PRO A 119 -1.42 15.08 -3.08
N ALA A 120 -2.18 14.52 -2.14
CA ALA A 120 -1.79 13.30 -1.41
C ALA A 120 -1.69 12.07 -2.33
N TRP A 121 -2.58 11.95 -3.32
CA TRP A 121 -2.50 10.90 -4.34
C TRP A 121 -1.28 11.10 -5.22
N CYS A 122 -1.03 12.33 -5.67
CA CYS A 122 0.16 12.66 -6.47
C CYS A 122 1.46 12.31 -5.73
N ALA A 123 1.56 12.66 -4.45
CA ALA A 123 2.74 12.34 -3.64
C ALA A 123 2.96 10.82 -3.52
N MET A 124 1.89 10.04 -3.30
CA MET A 124 1.96 8.58 -3.23
C MET A 124 2.37 7.97 -4.58
N VAL A 125 1.79 8.43 -5.67
CA VAL A 125 2.11 7.95 -7.03
C VAL A 125 3.54 8.32 -7.41
N LYS A 126 4.01 9.50 -7.03
CA LYS A 126 5.41 9.91 -7.20
C LYS A 126 6.35 8.91 -6.53
N GLY A 127 6.10 8.57 -5.27
CA GLY A 127 6.88 7.57 -4.55
C GLY A 127 6.88 6.20 -5.26
N TRP A 128 5.76 5.76 -5.80
CA TRP A 128 5.69 4.50 -6.56
C TRP A 128 6.52 4.50 -7.83
N PHE A 129 6.57 5.62 -8.57
CA PHE A 129 7.42 5.75 -9.75
C PHE A 129 8.91 5.84 -9.40
N GLU A 130 9.24 6.51 -8.31
CA GLU A 130 10.62 6.61 -7.80
C GLU A 130 11.12 5.22 -7.35
N ASP A 131 10.33 4.48 -6.56
CA ASP A 131 10.63 3.12 -6.13
C ASP A 131 10.77 2.16 -7.33
N PHE A 132 9.86 2.26 -8.31
CA PHE A 132 9.91 1.48 -9.53
C PHE A 132 11.18 1.75 -10.34
N THR A 133 11.54 3.02 -10.51
CA THR A 133 12.73 3.45 -11.25
C THR A 133 14.00 2.95 -10.56
N ALA A 134 14.09 3.15 -9.24
CA ALA A 134 15.24 2.69 -8.45
C ALA A 134 15.39 1.16 -8.51
N PHE A 135 14.28 0.42 -8.39
CA PHE A 135 14.28 -1.03 -8.51
C PHE A 135 14.74 -1.49 -9.89
N ALA A 136 14.18 -0.91 -10.96
CA ALA A 136 14.51 -1.27 -12.34
C ALA A 136 15.99 -1.06 -12.64
N GLN A 137 16.56 0.06 -12.17
CA GLN A 137 17.99 0.34 -12.31
C GLN A 137 18.86 -0.63 -11.51
N ALA A 138 18.46 -0.96 -10.27
CA ALA A 138 19.19 -1.91 -9.44
C ALA A 138 19.16 -3.32 -10.05
N GLU A 139 18.02 -3.77 -10.55
CA GLU A 139 17.87 -5.08 -11.17
C GLU A 139 18.68 -5.21 -12.46
N ALA A 140 18.64 -4.17 -13.31
CA ALA A 140 19.46 -4.15 -14.54
C ALA A 140 20.97 -4.22 -14.24
N ARG A 141 21.44 -3.54 -13.17
CA ARG A 141 22.86 -3.58 -12.73
C ARG A 141 23.32 -4.99 -12.34
N LYS A 142 22.47 -5.82 -11.74
CA LYS A 142 22.80 -7.22 -11.41
C LYS A 142 23.19 -8.00 -12.68
N HIS A 143 22.58 -7.66 -13.81
CA HIS A 143 22.85 -8.25 -15.12
C HIS A 143 23.85 -7.44 -15.95
N ARG A 144 24.59 -6.50 -15.35
CA ARG A 144 25.53 -5.59 -16.02
C ARG A 144 24.91 -4.79 -17.18
N LYS A 145 23.62 -4.49 -17.09
CA LYS A 145 22.85 -3.68 -18.03
C LYS A 145 22.54 -2.31 -17.43
N ARG A 146 22.24 -1.32 -18.29
CA ARG A 146 21.68 -0.04 -17.89
C ARG A 146 20.19 -0.05 -18.12
N CYS A 147 19.43 0.65 -17.26
CA CYS A 147 18.00 0.87 -17.42
C CYS A 147 17.73 2.33 -17.04
N GLU A 148 17.87 3.23 -18.01
CA GLU A 148 17.74 4.69 -17.83
C GLU A 148 16.46 5.22 -18.49
N THR A 149 15.98 4.53 -19.52
CA THR A 149 14.81 4.93 -20.32
C THR A 149 13.73 3.85 -20.32
N VAL A 150 12.52 4.24 -20.71
CA VAL A 150 11.39 3.31 -20.84
C VAL A 150 11.66 2.19 -21.87
N ASN A 151 12.54 2.43 -22.85
CA ASN A 151 12.91 1.43 -23.85
C ASN A 151 13.93 0.40 -23.35
N ASP A 152 14.55 0.64 -22.20
CA ASP A 152 15.46 -0.29 -21.55
C ASP A 152 14.70 -1.28 -20.63
N MET A 153 13.41 -0.99 -20.38
CA MET A 153 12.54 -1.85 -19.59
C MET A 153 12.23 -3.15 -20.34
N THR A 154 12.42 -4.27 -19.66
CA THR A 154 12.11 -5.59 -20.19
C THR A 154 10.99 -6.25 -19.37
N PRO A 155 10.27 -7.25 -19.93
CA PRO A 155 9.27 -8.02 -19.20
C PRO A 155 9.84 -8.72 -17.95
N GLU A 156 11.12 -9.12 -17.99
CA GLU A 156 11.79 -9.77 -16.85
C GLU A 156 11.96 -8.79 -15.69
N ILE A 157 12.42 -7.55 -15.96
CA ILE A 157 12.54 -6.49 -14.95
C ILE A 157 11.16 -6.14 -14.36
N ALA A 158 10.14 -6.03 -15.22
CA ALA A 158 8.77 -5.76 -14.78
C ALA A 158 8.22 -6.88 -13.89
N THR A 159 8.50 -8.15 -14.23
CA THR A 159 8.10 -9.31 -13.43
C THR A 159 8.85 -9.37 -12.10
N ALA A 160 10.15 -9.09 -12.10
CA ALA A 160 10.95 -9.03 -10.87
C ALA A 160 10.44 -7.93 -9.93
N TRP A 161 10.12 -6.74 -10.45
CA TRP A 161 9.53 -5.67 -9.67
C TRP A 161 8.16 -6.05 -9.10
N PHE A 162 7.30 -6.68 -9.91
CA PHE A 162 5.99 -7.12 -9.47
C PHE A 162 6.08 -8.11 -8.30
N ASN A 163 6.99 -9.07 -8.37
CA ASN A 163 7.24 -10.04 -7.30
C ASN A 163 7.79 -9.35 -6.04
N HIS A 164 8.66 -8.36 -6.19
CA HIS A 164 9.18 -7.56 -5.09
C HIS A 164 8.07 -6.80 -4.35
N VAL A 165 7.22 -6.07 -5.07
CA VAL A 165 6.13 -5.32 -4.43
C VAL A 165 5.04 -6.24 -3.86
N LYS A 166 4.82 -7.43 -4.46
CA LYS A 166 3.91 -8.46 -3.95
C LYS A 166 4.34 -8.97 -2.56
N ALA A 167 5.61 -9.05 -2.29
CA ALA A 167 6.14 -9.44 -0.98
C ALA A 167 5.92 -8.37 0.10
N THR A 168 5.79 -7.09 -0.30
CA THR A 168 5.77 -5.95 0.65
C THR A 168 4.37 -5.38 0.86
N TYR A 169 3.56 -5.31 -0.20
CA TYR A 169 2.28 -4.61 -0.21
C TYR A 169 1.09 -5.58 -0.27
N SER A 170 -0.09 -5.08 0.12
CA SER A 170 -1.34 -5.83 -0.07
C SER A 170 -1.64 -5.99 -1.56
N TRP A 171 -2.29 -7.11 -1.92
CA TRP A 171 -2.65 -7.44 -3.30
C TRP A 171 -3.36 -6.28 -4.03
N GLU A 172 -4.33 -5.64 -3.37
CA GLU A 172 -5.04 -4.49 -3.95
C GLU A 172 -4.10 -3.31 -4.25
N THR A 173 -3.10 -3.07 -3.39
CA THR A 173 -2.10 -2.01 -3.62
C THR A 173 -1.19 -2.38 -4.79
N VAL A 174 -0.74 -3.64 -4.85
CA VAL A 174 0.08 -4.16 -5.95
C VAL A 174 -0.63 -4.03 -7.29
N LEU A 175 -1.92 -4.38 -7.34
CA LEU A 175 -2.73 -4.21 -8.54
C LEU A 175 -2.85 -2.74 -8.96
N LYS A 176 -3.08 -1.83 -8.00
CA LYS A 176 -3.14 -0.39 -8.29
C LYS A 176 -1.82 0.13 -8.84
N MET A 177 -0.69 -0.26 -8.23
CA MET A 177 0.66 0.10 -8.71
C MET A 177 0.88 -0.42 -10.13
N LYS A 178 0.60 -1.71 -10.36
CA LYS A 178 0.74 -2.36 -11.68
C LYS A 178 -0.12 -1.69 -12.73
N HIS A 179 -1.40 -1.45 -12.45
CA HIS A 179 -2.32 -0.83 -13.41
C HIS A 179 -1.89 0.61 -13.74
N LEU A 180 -1.45 1.37 -12.74
CA LEU A 180 -1.00 2.73 -12.92
C LEU A 180 0.28 2.80 -13.78
N ILE A 181 1.28 1.99 -13.46
CA ILE A 181 2.55 1.97 -14.20
C ILE A 181 2.33 1.41 -15.60
N SER A 182 1.64 0.25 -15.73
CA SER A 182 1.30 -0.34 -17.02
C SER A 182 0.50 0.61 -17.92
N GLY A 183 -0.52 1.29 -17.36
CA GLY A 183 -1.31 2.30 -18.09
C GLY A 183 -0.46 3.47 -18.58
N THR A 184 0.56 3.87 -17.80
CA THR A 184 1.53 4.89 -18.23
C THR A 184 2.36 4.37 -19.40
N PHE A 185 2.87 3.14 -19.36
CA PHE A 185 3.60 2.55 -20.49
C PHE A 185 2.73 2.38 -21.74
N THR A 186 1.47 1.94 -21.60
CA THR A 186 0.52 1.87 -22.73
C THR A 186 0.35 3.23 -23.42
N ARG A 187 0.20 4.29 -22.63
CA ARG A 187 0.09 5.64 -23.17
C ARG A 187 1.38 6.11 -23.85
N LEU A 188 2.53 5.85 -23.23
CA LEU A 188 3.84 6.18 -23.82
C LEU A 188 4.06 5.43 -25.14
N GLN A 189 3.59 4.19 -25.25
CA GLN A 189 3.62 3.42 -26.46
C GLN A 189 2.74 4.05 -27.55
N GLY A 190 1.52 4.48 -27.21
CA GLY A 190 0.64 5.22 -28.11
C GLY A 190 1.20 6.57 -28.58
N LEU A 191 2.10 7.19 -27.80
CA LEU A 191 2.81 8.42 -28.15
C LEU A 191 4.15 8.17 -28.89
N GLY A 192 4.51 6.92 -29.17
CA GLY A 192 5.80 6.57 -29.78
C GLY A 192 7.02 6.74 -28.86
N LEU A 193 6.81 7.07 -27.56
CA LEU A 193 7.89 7.28 -26.58
C LEU A 193 8.37 5.99 -25.92
N SER A 194 7.62 4.91 -26.02
CA SER A 194 7.99 3.56 -25.58
C SER A 194 7.71 2.55 -26.68
N ARG A 195 8.62 1.58 -26.88
CA ARG A 195 8.45 0.53 -27.90
C ARG A 195 7.44 -0.53 -27.47
N ILE A 196 7.47 -0.87 -26.19
CA ILE A 196 6.62 -1.92 -25.61
C ILE A 196 6.06 -1.48 -24.25
N ASN A 197 4.95 -2.07 -23.88
CA ASN A 197 4.54 -2.09 -22.48
C ASN A 197 5.06 -3.39 -21.85
N PRO A 198 6.04 -3.34 -20.94
CA PRO A 198 6.66 -4.54 -20.36
C PRO A 198 5.69 -5.34 -19.46
N PHE A 199 4.51 -4.79 -19.15
CA PHE A 199 3.46 -5.41 -18.34
C PHE A 199 2.33 -6.03 -19.17
N SER A 200 2.32 -5.88 -20.51
CA SER A 200 1.17 -6.28 -21.37
C SER A 200 0.82 -7.77 -21.24
N ASN A 201 1.82 -8.64 -21.22
CA ASN A 201 1.65 -10.10 -21.16
C ASN A 201 1.78 -10.68 -19.74
N MET A 202 1.82 -9.80 -18.72
CA MET A 202 1.95 -10.25 -17.33
C MET A 202 0.63 -10.87 -16.86
N GLN A 203 0.60 -12.21 -16.80
CA GLN A 203 -0.51 -12.93 -16.18
C GLN A 203 -0.48 -12.73 -14.67
N LEU A 204 -1.50 -12.05 -14.18
CA LEU A 204 -1.75 -11.92 -12.74
C LEU A 204 -2.40 -13.22 -12.25
N ARG A 205 -1.61 -14.24 -12.00
CA ARG A 205 -2.12 -15.38 -11.24
C ARG A 205 -2.41 -14.86 -9.83
N GLY A 206 -3.70 -14.76 -9.51
CA GLY A 206 -4.18 -14.23 -8.27
C GLY A 206 -3.52 -14.92 -7.08
N GLY A 207 -3.35 -14.21 -5.97
CA GLY A 207 -2.98 -14.80 -4.70
C GLY A 207 -4.09 -15.75 -4.23
N GLY A 208 -4.27 -16.87 -4.95
CA GLY A 208 -5.40 -17.77 -4.79
C GLY A 208 -5.31 -18.74 -3.63
N ASN A 209 -4.23 -18.79 -2.86
CA ASN A 209 -4.08 -19.73 -1.76
C ASN A 209 -3.66 -19.01 -0.48
N GLY A 210 -4.65 -18.50 0.27
CA GLY A 210 -4.49 -18.23 1.71
C GLY A 210 -3.62 -17.06 2.15
N GLU A 211 -2.61 -16.69 1.39
CA GLU A 211 -1.56 -15.75 1.82
C GLU A 211 -1.93 -14.26 1.73
N ASN A 212 -2.98 -13.90 0.98
CA ASN A 212 -3.42 -12.51 0.79
C ASN A 212 -4.92 -12.35 1.03
N LYS A 213 -5.46 -12.91 2.13
CA LYS A 213 -6.86 -12.70 2.50
C LYS A 213 -7.13 -11.19 2.62
N LYS A 214 -8.08 -10.71 1.82
CA LYS A 214 -8.61 -9.35 1.96
C LYS A 214 -9.15 -9.20 3.38
N VAL A 215 -8.51 -8.34 4.18
CA VAL A 215 -9.03 -8.01 5.50
C VAL A 215 -10.15 -6.99 5.30
N SER A 216 -11.39 -7.45 5.37
CA SER A 216 -12.56 -6.58 5.34
C SER A 216 -12.76 -5.93 6.71
N ARG A 217 -13.23 -4.69 6.71
CA ARG A 217 -13.67 -4.05 7.95
C ARG A 217 -14.96 -4.68 8.41
N LYS A 218 -15.04 -4.95 9.71
CA LYS A 218 -16.25 -5.43 10.35
C LYS A 218 -17.20 -4.26 10.66
N ALA A 219 -18.47 -4.51 10.53
CA ALA A 219 -19.50 -3.65 11.07
C ALA A 219 -19.53 -3.76 12.60
N LEU A 220 -20.05 -2.73 13.25
CA LEU A 220 -20.52 -2.85 14.62
C LEU A 220 -21.96 -3.34 14.58
N ASP A 221 -22.30 -4.27 15.46
CA ASP A 221 -23.70 -4.62 15.70
C ASP A 221 -24.40 -3.56 16.56
N ALA A 222 -25.69 -3.75 16.87
CA ALA A 222 -26.46 -2.79 17.64
C ALA A 222 -25.89 -2.61 19.07
N ALA A 223 -25.53 -3.71 19.74
CA ALA A 223 -25.00 -3.69 21.09
C ALA A 223 -23.59 -3.08 21.15
N GLU A 224 -22.74 -3.42 20.19
CA GLU A 224 -21.41 -2.83 20.05
C GLU A 224 -21.49 -1.34 19.75
N THR A 225 -22.44 -0.92 18.89
CA THR A 225 -22.66 0.50 18.57
C THR A 225 -23.10 1.27 19.80
N GLU A 226 -24.07 0.76 20.56
CA GLU A 226 -24.52 1.40 21.82
C GLU A 226 -23.37 1.50 22.82
N ARG A 227 -22.60 0.45 22.98
CA ARG A 227 -21.44 0.47 23.88
C ARG A 227 -20.36 1.47 23.46
N VAL A 228 -20.11 1.66 22.14
CA VAL A 228 -19.21 2.72 21.64
C VAL A 228 -19.75 4.10 21.99
N LEU A 229 -21.05 4.33 21.82
CA LEU A 229 -21.70 5.61 22.17
C LEU A 229 -21.61 5.90 23.67
N GLU A 230 -21.86 4.91 24.54
CA GLU A 230 -21.70 5.02 25.98
C GLU A 230 -20.25 5.34 26.38
N LEU A 231 -19.29 4.61 25.84
CA LEU A 231 -17.87 4.83 26.10
C LEU A 231 -17.34 6.17 25.60
N ALA A 232 -17.98 6.73 24.58
CA ALA A 232 -17.64 8.06 24.06
C ALA A 232 -18.27 9.18 24.88
N ARG A 233 -19.35 8.93 25.62
CA ARG A 233 -20.08 9.93 26.42
C ARG A 233 -19.14 10.66 27.38
N GLY A 234 -19.26 11.98 27.47
CA GLY A 234 -18.39 12.83 28.28
C GLY A 234 -16.98 13.06 27.71
N THR A 235 -16.69 12.56 26.53
CA THR A 235 -15.45 12.85 25.82
C THR A 235 -15.69 13.89 24.71
N GLU A 236 -14.65 14.64 24.34
CA GLU A 236 -14.73 15.64 23.26
C GLU A 236 -15.17 15.04 21.92
N ILE A 237 -14.91 13.74 21.68
CA ILE A 237 -15.22 13.08 20.41
C ILE A 237 -16.68 12.57 20.34
N TYR A 238 -17.43 12.63 21.44
CA TYR A 238 -18.80 12.11 21.52
C TYR A 238 -19.73 12.65 20.43
N PRO A 239 -19.80 13.99 20.18
CA PRO A 239 -20.66 14.54 19.15
C PRO A 239 -20.36 13.97 17.77
N LEU A 240 -19.08 13.81 17.46
CA LEU A 240 -18.63 13.28 16.17
C LEU A 240 -18.96 11.78 16.03
N VAL A 241 -18.85 11.01 17.12
CA VAL A 241 -19.18 9.58 17.17
C VAL A 241 -20.69 9.36 16.97
N VAL A 242 -21.52 10.17 17.63
CA VAL A 242 -22.99 10.13 17.44
C VAL A 242 -23.35 10.46 16.00
N ALA A 243 -22.80 11.53 15.44
CA ALA A 243 -23.05 11.90 14.04
C ALA A 243 -22.63 10.77 13.08
N ALA A 244 -21.49 10.14 13.30
CA ALA A 244 -21.03 9.02 12.47
C ALA A 244 -21.94 7.78 12.57
N ALA A 245 -22.37 7.44 13.78
CA ALA A 245 -23.25 6.28 14.03
C ALA A 245 -24.65 6.50 13.44
N CYS A 246 -25.22 7.69 13.59
CA CYS A 246 -26.57 8.03 13.15
C CYS A 246 -26.69 8.32 11.66
N THR A 247 -25.59 8.68 10.97
CA THR A 247 -25.64 9.07 9.55
C THR A 247 -24.95 8.09 8.62
N GLY A 248 -24.05 7.26 9.13
CA GLY A 248 -23.18 6.44 8.30
C GLY A 248 -22.24 7.25 7.38
N MET A 249 -22.08 8.55 7.56
CA MET A 249 -21.23 9.41 6.75
C MET A 249 -19.74 9.04 6.90
N ARG A 250 -18.94 9.40 5.89
CA ARG A 250 -17.48 9.25 6.01
C ARG A 250 -16.91 10.27 6.97
N ILE A 251 -15.82 9.94 7.65
CA ILE A 251 -15.17 10.85 8.61
C ILE A 251 -14.96 12.27 8.06
N GLY A 252 -14.57 12.39 6.79
CA GLY A 252 -14.36 13.71 6.19
C GLY A 252 -15.65 14.49 5.99
N ASP A 253 -16.73 13.80 5.68
CA ASP A 253 -18.04 14.42 5.48
C ASP A 253 -18.63 14.84 6.83
N VAL A 254 -18.48 14.00 7.88
CA VAL A 254 -18.92 14.36 9.25
C VAL A 254 -18.13 15.55 9.80
N CYS A 255 -16.78 15.52 9.72
CA CYS A 255 -15.94 16.60 10.24
C CYS A 255 -16.23 17.96 9.55
N ASN A 256 -16.60 17.91 8.27
CA ASN A 256 -16.85 19.12 7.46
C ASN A 256 -18.34 19.45 7.28
N LEU A 257 -19.23 18.82 8.05
CA LEU A 257 -20.66 19.11 8.02
C LEU A 257 -20.89 20.59 8.37
N LYS A 258 -21.66 21.28 7.54
CA LYS A 258 -21.98 22.69 7.72
C LYS A 258 -23.39 22.88 8.23
N TRP A 259 -23.63 23.95 8.97
CA TRP A 259 -24.97 24.34 9.41
C TRP A 259 -25.92 24.61 8.24
N ALA A 260 -25.39 25.10 7.12
CA ALA A 260 -26.17 25.29 5.88
C ALA A 260 -26.73 23.99 5.29
N ASP A 261 -26.15 22.83 5.65
CA ASP A 261 -26.57 21.51 5.21
C ASP A 261 -27.56 20.85 6.19
N VAL A 262 -27.86 21.49 7.35
CA VAL A 262 -28.66 20.92 8.44
C VAL A 262 -29.98 21.66 8.59
N ASP A 263 -31.07 20.99 8.33
CA ASP A 263 -32.42 21.47 8.62
C ASP A 263 -32.93 20.83 9.91
N LEU A 264 -32.75 21.52 11.04
CA LEU A 264 -33.23 21.04 12.36
C LEU A 264 -34.75 20.97 12.43
N ARG A 265 -35.49 21.84 11.74
CA ARG A 265 -36.95 21.84 11.73
C ARG A 265 -37.53 20.72 10.88
N GLY A 266 -36.95 20.53 9.69
CA GLY A 266 -37.34 19.43 8.81
C GLY A 266 -36.75 18.08 9.23
N GLY A 267 -35.80 18.06 10.19
CA GLY A 267 -35.16 16.83 10.66
C GLY A 267 -34.29 16.15 9.62
N LEU A 268 -33.65 16.92 8.75
CA LEU A 268 -32.87 16.42 7.61
C LEU A 268 -31.47 17.04 7.54
N ILE A 269 -30.51 16.25 7.07
CA ILE A 269 -29.20 16.73 6.60
C ILE A 269 -29.16 16.53 5.08
N ASP A 270 -28.94 17.61 4.34
CA ASP A 270 -28.87 17.60 2.87
C ASP A 270 -27.52 18.14 2.41
N CYS A 271 -26.59 17.28 2.10
CA CYS A 271 -25.21 17.66 1.78
C CYS A 271 -24.65 16.94 0.55
N VAL A 272 -23.54 17.46 0.02
CA VAL A 272 -22.78 16.81 -1.07
C VAL A 272 -21.55 16.14 -0.48
N THR A 273 -21.43 14.83 -0.68
CA THR A 273 -20.30 14.04 -0.19
C THR A 273 -18.99 14.43 -0.88
N ALA A 274 -17.94 14.72 -0.13
CA ALA A 274 -16.67 15.25 -0.66
C ALA A 274 -15.97 14.27 -1.62
N LYS A 275 -16.02 12.97 -1.33
CA LYS A 275 -15.31 11.95 -2.13
C LYS A 275 -16.00 11.63 -3.45
N ALA A 276 -17.31 11.46 -3.43
CA ALA A 276 -18.10 11.00 -4.60
C ALA A 276 -18.77 12.16 -5.34
N GLY A 277 -18.93 13.34 -4.71
CA GLY A 277 -19.68 14.45 -5.29
C GLY A 277 -21.19 14.17 -5.41
N VAL A 278 -21.70 13.21 -4.62
CA VAL A 278 -23.12 12.80 -4.66
C VAL A 278 -23.86 13.56 -3.56
N ARG A 279 -25.01 14.14 -3.92
CA ARG A 279 -25.95 14.74 -2.96
C ARG A 279 -26.66 13.62 -2.19
N VAL A 280 -26.73 13.77 -0.87
CA VAL A 280 -27.37 12.83 0.04
C VAL A 280 -28.30 13.57 0.97
N THR A 281 -29.47 12.99 1.23
CA THR A 281 -30.43 13.50 2.21
C THR A 281 -30.57 12.45 3.32
N ILE A 282 -30.21 12.79 4.54
CA ILE A 282 -30.10 11.88 5.68
C ILE A 282 -31.06 12.34 6.77
N PRO A 283 -31.91 11.46 7.34
CA PRO A 283 -32.78 11.81 8.44
C PRO A 283 -31.97 12.04 9.73
N ILE A 284 -32.39 13.03 10.52
CA ILE A 284 -31.81 13.32 11.84
C ILE A 284 -32.59 12.51 12.88
N PHE A 285 -31.94 11.48 13.44
CA PHE A 285 -32.50 10.70 14.54
C PHE A 285 -32.41 11.45 15.87
N GLY A 286 -33.27 11.12 16.84
CA GLY A 286 -33.39 11.85 18.13
C GLY A 286 -32.08 12.11 18.86
N ARG A 287 -31.22 11.07 18.98
CA ARG A 287 -29.89 11.20 19.59
C ARG A 287 -28.97 12.18 18.85
N LEU A 288 -29.05 12.23 17.53
CA LEU A 288 -28.29 13.21 16.73
C LEU A 288 -28.89 14.61 16.88
N MET A 289 -30.21 14.71 16.96
CA MET A 289 -30.91 15.97 17.17
C MET A 289 -30.48 16.64 18.49
N GLU A 290 -30.39 15.88 19.59
CA GLU A 290 -29.88 16.34 20.87
C GLU A 290 -28.48 16.94 20.73
N VAL A 291 -27.55 16.21 20.14
CA VAL A 291 -26.17 16.67 19.92
C VAL A 291 -26.11 17.91 19.03
N LEU A 292 -26.92 17.96 17.95
CA LEU A 292 -26.94 19.12 17.07
C LEU A 292 -27.49 20.39 17.80
N ASN A 293 -28.52 20.23 18.64
CA ASN A 293 -29.03 21.32 19.44
C ASN A 293 -28.00 21.83 20.48
N GLU A 294 -27.26 20.93 21.14
CA GLU A 294 -26.15 21.29 22.02
C GLU A 294 -25.07 22.09 21.27
N CYS A 295 -24.67 21.60 20.10
CA CYS A 295 -23.68 22.28 19.26
C CYS A 295 -24.16 23.66 18.78
N ALA A 296 -25.45 23.82 18.48
CA ALA A 296 -26.04 25.09 18.06
C ALA A 296 -26.03 26.14 19.21
N THR A 297 -26.31 25.70 20.43
CA THR A 297 -26.30 26.56 21.61
C THR A 297 -24.89 27.10 21.91
N ILE A 298 -23.88 26.26 21.84
CA ILE A 298 -22.47 26.64 22.08
C ILE A 298 -21.97 27.64 21.01
N SER A 299 -22.48 27.57 19.79
CA SER A 299 -22.08 28.47 18.68
C SER A 299 -22.66 29.89 18.81
N GLY A 300 -23.59 30.14 19.77
CA GLY A 300 -24.28 31.41 19.93
C GLY A 300 -23.57 32.44 20.81
N ASP A 301 -22.53 32.08 21.56
CA ASP A 301 -21.84 32.97 22.50
C ASP A 301 -20.77 33.85 21.81
N GLY A 302 -21.21 34.94 21.19
CA GLY A 302 -20.40 36.16 20.95
C GLY A 302 -19.26 36.11 19.93
N ALA A 303 -18.87 34.95 19.40
CA ALA A 303 -17.91 34.84 18.33
C ALA A 303 -18.63 34.70 16.97
N GLN A 304 -18.01 35.14 15.87
CA GLN A 304 -18.51 34.91 14.53
C GLN A 304 -18.86 33.41 14.39
N PRO A 305 -20.13 33.06 14.10
CA PRO A 305 -20.56 31.66 14.11
C PRO A 305 -19.79 30.87 13.03
N SER A 306 -19.17 29.79 13.46
CA SER A 306 -18.48 28.89 12.54
C SER A 306 -19.48 28.30 11.52
N PRO A 307 -19.15 28.23 10.24
CA PRO A 307 -20.01 27.57 9.25
C PRO A 307 -20.12 26.05 9.49
N PHE A 308 -19.22 25.47 10.30
CA PHE A 308 -19.17 24.03 10.56
C PHE A 308 -19.92 23.66 11.84
N VAL A 309 -20.63 22.54 11.81
CA VAL A 309 -21.28 21.95 12.99
C VAL A 309 -20.26 21.54 14.06
N PHE A 310 -19.10 21.04 13.62
CA PHE A 310 -18.02 20.59 14.47
C PHE A 310 -16.71 21.35 14.17
N PRO A 311 -16.58 22.64 14.55
CA PRO A 311 -15.50 23.52 14.08
C PRO A 311 -14.10 23.04 14.45
N GLN A 312 -13.93 22.48 15.66
CA GLN A 312 -12.65 21.92 16.09
C GLN A 312 -12.22 20.74 15.21
N PHE A 313 -13.15 19.81 14.95
CA PHE A 313 -12.86 18.64 14.11
C PHE A 313 -12.69 18.99 12.64
N ALA A 314 -13.41 20.00 12.13
CA ALA A 314 -13.20 20.53 10.78
C ALA A 314 -11.79 21.09 10.63
N ARG A 315 -11.33 21.90 11.58
CA ARG A 315 -9.97 22.44 11.62
C ARG A 315 -8.94 21.32 11.67
N ASP A 316 -9.07 20.37 12.59
CA ASP A 316 -8.12 19.28 12.78
C ASP A 316 -8.10 18.30 11.59
N TYR A 317 -9.24 18.07 10.95
CA TYR A 317 -9.32 17.21 9.76
C TYR A 317 -8.65 17.83 8.54
N ASN A 318 -8.78 19.14 8.35
CA ASN A 318 -8.28 19.86 7.17
C ASN A 318 -6.87 20.40 7.37
N TYR A 319 -6.36 20.44 8.60
CA TYR A 319 -5.02 20.94 8.86
C TYR A 319 -3.96 20.13 8.11
N THR A 320 -3.08 20.85 7.44
CA THR A 320 -1.85 20.33 6.82
C THR A 320 -0.67 21.09 7.38
N ASN A 321 0.40 20.38 7.73
CA ASN A 321 1.66 21.02 8.11
C ASN A 321 2.36 21.62 6.88
N ASP A 322 3.48 22.34 7.08
CA ASP A 322 4.28 22.98 6.03
C ASP A 322 4.78 22.01 4.95
N LYS A 323 4.84 20.71 5.28
CA LYS A 323 5.20 19.62 4.35
C LYS A 323 3.99 19.02 3.63
N GLY A 324 2.79 19.60 3.79
CA GLY A 324 1.55 19.10 3.18
C GLY A 324 1.00 17.80 3.81
N HIS A 325 1.47 17.40 5.01
CA HIS A 325 0.97 16.19 5.67
C HIS A 325 -0.17 16.50 6.64
N HIS A 326 -1.24 15.69 6.62
CA HIS A 326 -2.35 15.74 7.56
C HIS A 326 -1.98 15.10 8.91
N THR A 327 -1.36 15.83 9.81
CA THR A 327 -0.87 15.29 11.09
C THR A 327 -1.99 15.14 12.14
N THR A 328 -2.92 16.07 12.18
CA THR A 328 -4.01 16.13 13.18
C THR A 328 -5.18 15.22 12.84
N ARG A 329 -5.46 14.94 11.56
CA ARG A 329 -6.47 13.97 11.13
C ARG A 329 -6.27 12.59 11.77
N ASN A 330 -5.03 12.17 11.94
CA ASN A 330 -4.70 10.91 12.60
C ASN A 330 -5.10 10.91 14.10
N LYS A 331 -5.12 12.06 14.79
CA LYS A 331 -5.55 12.14 16.20
C LYS A 331 -7.02 11.76 16.32
N ILE A 332 -7.90 12.28 15.43
CA ILE A 332 -9.33 11.94 15.41
C ILE A 332 -9.51 10.43 15.18
N ILE A 333 -8.78 9.86 14.19
CA ILE A 333 -8.86 8.42 13.89
C ILE A 333 -8.35 7.58 15.07
N GLN A 334 -7.30 8.01 15.74
CA GLN A 334 -6.72 7.28 16.88
C GLN A 334 -7.60 7.39 18.15
N ALA A 335 -8.37 8.47 18.32
CA ALA A 335 -9.24 8.66 19.48
C ALA A 335 -10.37 7.62 19.53
N VAL A 336 -10.92 7.20 18.38
CA VAL A 336 -12.02 6.20 18.34
C VAL A 336 -11.56 4.75 18.46
N LYS A 337 -10.29 4.44 18.18
CA LYS A 337 -9.80 3.05 18.21
C LYS A 337 -9.93 2.36 19.56
N PRO A 338 -9.58 3.00 20.69
CA PRO A 338 -9.80 2.40 22.00
C PRO A 338 -11.28 2.15 22.29
N LEU A 339 -12.18 3.03 21.80
CA LEU A 339 -13.62 2.87 21.99
C LEU A 339 -14.11 1.61 21.30
N PHE A 340 -13.72 1.39 20.03
CA PHE A 340 -14.03 0.16 19.31
C PHE A 340 -13.46 -1.08 20.00
N ALA A 341 -12.20 -1.02 20.43
CA ALA A 341 -11.56 -2.14 21.08
C ALA A 341 -12.29 -2.54 22.37
N ARG A 342 -12.66 -1.56 23.20
CA ARG A 342 -13.41 -1.78 24.45
C ARG A 342 -14.85 -2.25 24.18
N ALA A 343 -15.50 -1.71 23.16
CA ALA A 343 -16.87 -2.10 22.84
C ALA A 343 -16.96 -3.55 22.37
N VAL A 344 -15.96 -4.02 21.59
CA VAL A 344 -15.96 -5.36 20.99
C VAL A 344 -15.34 -6.41 21.90
N PHE A 345 -14.24 -6.07 22.60
CA PHE A 345 -13.44 -7.04 23.38
C PHE A 345 -13.53 -6.83 24.88
N GLY A 346 -14.24 -5.79 25.36
CA GLY A 346 -14.26 -5.41 26.76
C GLY A 346 -13.01 -4.62 27.18
N ASP A 347 -12.86 -4.40 28.48
CA ASP A 347 -11.74 -3.63 29.04
C ASP A 347 -10.44 -4.43 29.15
N THR A 348 -10.53 -5.76 29.08
CA THR A 348 -9.39 -6.67 29.11
C THR A 348 -9.10 -7.12 27.69
N PRO A 349 -7.87 -6.95 27.18
CA PRO A 349 -7.51 -7.50 25.87
C PRO A 349 -7.77 -9.01 25.88
N PRO A 350 -8.34 -9.59 24.78
CA PRO A 350 -8.47 -11.03 24.66
C PRO A 350 -7.07 -11.64 24.87
N ALA A 351 -7.00 -12.70 25.67
CA ALA A 351 -5.76 -13.42 25.86
C ALA A 351 -5.21 -13.76 24.49
N THR A 352 -4.21 -13.04 24.05
CA THR A 352 -3.48 -13.42 22.85
C THR A 352 -2.95 -14.79 23.17
N GLU A 353 -3.33 -15.83 22.42
CA GLU A 353 -2.56 -17.05 22.38
C GLU A 353 -1.15 -16.65 21.91
N VAL A 354 -0.36 -16.21 22.87
CA VAL A 354 1.07 -16.19 22.71
C VAL A 354 1.39 -17.66 22.55
N SER A 355 1.68 -18.06 21.32
CA SER A 355 2.33 -19.31 21.05
C SER A 355 3.49 -19.38 22.05
N LYS A 356 3.27 -20.06 23.16
CA LYS A 356 4.29 -20.51 24.06
C LYS A 356 5.01 -21.63 23.30
N ASN A 357 5.75 -21.24 22.26
CA ASN A 357 6.87 -22.06 21.86
C ASN A 357 7.73 -22.14 23.10
N GLY A 358 7.82 -23.34 23.68
CA GLY A 358 8.68 -23.65 24.79
C GLY A 358 10.11 -23.21 24.45
N GLN A 359 10.43 -21.97 24.78
CA GLN A 359 11.80 -21.51 24.76
C GLN A 359 12.48 -22.10 26.00
N THR A 360 13.14 -23.22 25.80
CA THR A 360 14.34 -23.56 26.57
C THR A 360 15.14 -22.28 26.73
N THR A 361 15.49 -21.95 27.97
CA THR A 361 16.33 -20.80 28.36
C THR A 361 17.71 -20.92 27.68
N ARG A 362 17.81 -20.47 26.44
CA ARG A 362 19.11 -20.25 25.79
C ARG A 362 19.82 -19.10 26.53
N LYS A 363 21.13 -19.28 26.78
CA LYS A 363 21.95 -18.21 27.36
C LYS A 363 21.86 -16.96 26.45
N LEU A 364 21.73 -15.77 27.04
CA LEU A 364 21.60 -14.51 26.31
C LEU A 364 22.72 -14.34 25.26
N ALA A 365 23.94 -14.81 25.55
CA ALA A 365 25.06 -14.73 24.61
C ALA A 365 24.80 -15.49 23.29
N ASP A 366 24.15 -16.66 23.37
CA ASP A 366 23.86 -17.50 22.21
C ASP A 366 22.77 -16.84 21.36
N VAL A 367 21.72 -16.28 22.00
CA VAL A 367 20.60 -15.61 21.32
C VAL A 367 21.06 -14.30 20.64
N ILE A 368 21.98 -13.57 21.27
CA ILE A 368 22.57 -12.36 20.69
C ILE A 368 23.54 -12.72 19.54
N GLY A 369 24.24 -13.85 19.64
CA GLY A 369 25.09 -14.37 18.57
C GLY A 369 24.35 -14.65 17.29
N ASP A 370 23.19 -15.29 17.40
CA ASP A 370 22.32 -15.66 16.26
C ASP A 370 21.57 -14.46 15.63
N ALA A 371 21.50 -13.31 16.30
CA ALA A 371 20.66 -12.18 15.91
C ALA A 371 21.26 -11.27 14.81
N GLY A 372 22.40 -11.63 14.21
CA GLY A 372 23.00 -10.89 13.09
C GLY A 372 23.50 -9.47 13.44
N PHE A 373 23.69 -9.14 14.70
CA PHE A 373 24.22 -7.84 15.13
C PHE A 373 25.73 -7.73 14.90
N THR A 374 26.20 -6.48 14.72
CA THR A 374 27.64 -6.19 14.72
C THR A 374 28.26 -6.57 16.07
N GLU A 375 29.54 -6.94 16.09
CA GLU A 375 30.27 -7.29 17.30
C GLU A 375 30.19 -6.20 18.37
N TYR A 376 30.34 -4.95 17.98
CA TYR A 376 30.16 -3.78 18.86
C TYR A 376 28.78 -3.75 19.52
N LYS A 377 27.70 -3.99 18.76
CA LYS A 377 26.35 -4.01 19.33
C LYS A 377 26.14 -5.21 20.25
N ARG A 378 26.68 -6.37 19.91
CA ARG A 378 26.61 -7.58 20.74
C ARG A 378 27.26 -7.37 22.11
N ASN A 379 28.49 -6.86 22.13
CA ASN A 379 29.21 -6.59 23.36
C ASN A 379 28.50 -5.54 24.22
N ARG A 380 27.95 -4.50 23.62
CA ARG A 380 27.16 -3.49 24.32
C ARG A 380 25.87 -4.06 24.92
N LEU A 381 25.13 -4.90 24.21
CA LEU A 381 23.90 -5.52 24.74
C LEU A 381 24.22 -6.43 25.95
N LEU A 382 25.28 -7.18 25.91
CA LEU A 382 25.73 -8.01 27.03
C LEU A 382 26.14 -7.18 28.25
N ASP A 383 26.88 -6.09 28.04
CA ASP A 383 27.29 -5.19 29.12
C ASP A 383 26.08 -4.44 29.73
N VAL A 384 25.16 -3.95 28.88
CA VAL A 384 23.91 -3.35 29.34
C VAL A 384 23.08 -4.33 30.18
N TYR A 385 22.94 -5.58 29.74
CA TYR A 385 22.21 -6.62 30.47
C TYR A 385 22.86 -6.93 31.83
N THR A 386 24.17 -7.15 31.86
CA THR A 386 24.92 -7.46 33.06
C THR A 386 24.79 -6.35 34.11
N ARG A 387 25.02 -5.10 33.70
CA ARG A 387 24.90 -3.95 34.59
C ARG A 387 23.46 -3.73 35.07
N PHE A 388 22.47 -3.94 34.19
CA PHE A 388 21.08 -3.79 34.58
C PHE A 388 20.64 -4.87 35.57
N LYS A 389 21.07 -6.11 35.40
CA LYS A 389 20.85 -7.20 36.36
C LYS A 389 21.57 -6.98 37.70
N ALA A 390 22.71 -6.28 37.68
CA ALA A 390 23.41 -5.85 38.89
C ALA A 390 22.73 -4.69 39.63
N GLY A 391 21.56 -4.21 39.13
CA GLY A 391 20.76 -3.16 39.79
C GLY A 391 21.10 -1.73 39.36
N ASN A 392 21.99 -1.54 38.41
CA ASN A 392 22.34 -0.18 37.94
C ASN A 392 21.19 0.46 37.19
N ARG A 393 20.95 1.76 37.42
CA ARG A 393 19.91 2.50 36.73
C ARG A 393 20.31 2.77 35.26
N PRO A 394 19.35 2.85 34.32
CA PRO A 394 19.66 3.13 32.91
C PRO A 394 20.46 4.42 32.65
N VAL A 395 20.36 5.40 33.57
CA VAL A 395 21.14 6.66 33.50
C VAL A 395 22.60 6.40 33.79
N ASP A 396 22.88 5.60 34.83
CA ASP A 396 24.23 5.28 35.28
C ASP A 396 24.93 4.37 34.24
N ILE A 397 24.18 3.43 33.65
CA ILE A 397 24.68 2.59 32.54
C ILE A 397 25.01 3.44 31.30
N ALA A 398 24.18 4.43 30.99
CA ALA A 398 24.42 5.35 29.87
C ALA A 398 25.70 6.17 30.06
N ALA A 399 25.92 6.67 31.29
CA ALA A 399 27.12 7.40 31.64
C ALA A 399 28.38 6.49 31.56
N ALA A 400 28.29 5.28 32.10
CA ALA A 400 29.41 4.33 32.11
C ALA A 400 29.82 3.86 30.70
N LEU A 401 28.84 3.76 29.77
CA LEU A 401 29.09 3.34 28.39
C LEU A 401 29.27 4.51 27.41
N ASN A 402 29.23 5.73 27.91
CA ASN A 402 29.32 6.98 27.13
C ASN A 402 28.32 7.01 25.95
N VAL A 403 27.06 6.60 26.21
CA VAL A 403 25.98 6.59 25.23
C VAL A 403 24.77 7.36 25.75
N LYS A 404 23.87 7.76 24.85
CA LYS A 404 22.63 8.45 25.24
C LYS A 404 21.70 7.49 26.02
N ARG A 405 21.01 8.01 27.05
CA ARG A 405 19.99 7.24 27.80
C ARG A 405 18.95 6.58 26.89
N SER A 406 18.59 7.24 25.79
CA SER A 406 17.66 6.67 24.80
C SER A 406 18.21 5.39 24.17
N GLN A 407 19.52 5.29 23.98
CA GLN A 407 20.18 4.10 23.43
C GLN A 407 20.07 2.92 24.41
N ILE A 408 20.32 3.13 25.71
CA ILE A 408 20.14 2.09 26.74
C ILE A 408 18.68 1.62 26.77
N SER A 409 17.71 2.53 26.62
CA SER A 409 16.29 2.16 26.56
C SER A 409 15.94 1.32 25.32
N MET A 410 16.63 1.54 24.19
CA MET A 410 16.51 0.70 22.99
C MET A 410 17.18 -0.66 23.19
N ASP A 411 18.39 -0.67 23.74
CA ASP A 411 19.15 -1.88 24.01
C ASP A 411 18.40 -2.82 24.98
N LEU A 412 17.82 -2.29 26.06
CA LEU A 412 16.96 -3.07 26.97
C LEU A 412 15.71 -3.65 26.27
N ARG A 413 15.10 -2.91 25.33
CA ARG A 413 13.98 -3.45 24.54
C ARG A 413 14.41 -4.54 23.58
N ASP A 414 15.60 -4.40 22.97
CA ASP A 414 16.14 -5.42 22.09
C ASP A 414 16.43 -6.70 22.89
N ILE A 415 16.98 -6.58 24.09
CA ILE A 415 17.21 -7.70 25.00
C ILE A 415 15.89 -8.37 25.42
N GLU A 416 14.88 -7.58 25.85
CA GLU A 416 13.54 -8.08 26.20
C GLU A 416 12.89 -8.86 25.04
N LYS A 417 13.06 -8.39 23.78
CA LYS A 417 12.56 -9.08 22.60
C LYS A 417 13.27 -10.39 22.30
N LEU A 418 14.58 -10.41 22.50
CA LEU A 418 15.41 -11.58 22.23
C LEU A 418 15.25 -12.67 23.26
N THR A 419 15.16 -12.29 24.53
CA THR A 419 15.11 -13.23 25.66
C THR A 419 13.71 -13.60 26.08
N GLY A 420 12.70 -12.78 25.72
CA GLY A 420 11.34 -12.88 26.26
C GLY A 420 11.24 -12.46 27.73
N GLU A 421 12.34 -12.03 28.34
CA GLU A 421 12.40 -11.60 29.75
C GLU A 421 11.92 -10.16 29.89
N THR A 422 11.07 -9.88 30.89
CA THR A 422 10.67 -8.50 31.23
C THR A 422 11.68 -7.92 32.21
N LEU A 423 12.59 -7.11 31.74
CA LEU A 423 13.66 -6.52 32.54
C LEU A 423 13.19 -5.35 33.38
N ARG A 424 12.19 -4.61 32.90
CA ARG A 424 11.70 -3.39 33.57
C ARG A 424 10.32 -3.62 34.14
N PRO A 425 10.14 -3.53 35.49
CA PRO A 425 8.81 -3.49 36.06
C PRO A 425 8.11 -2.23 35.55
N MET A 426 6.96 -2.40 34.91
CA MET A 426 6.18 -1.28 34.37
C MET A 426 5.56 -0.50 35.51
N ALA A 427 5.85 0.80 35.59
CA ALA A 427 5.07 1.71 36.40
C ALA A 427 3.59 1.66 35.96
N GLU A 428 2.64 1.86 36.90
CA GLU A 428 1.18 1.72 36.67
C GLU A 428 0.69 2.52 35.43
N LYS A 429 1.23 3.72 35.18
CA LYS A 429 0.94 4.51 33.97
C LYS A 429 1.40 3.84 32.67
N SER A 430 2.51 3.10 32.69
CA SER A 430 3.00 2.38 31.51
C SER A 430 2.24 1.07 31.31
N SER A 431 1.76 0.43 32.37
CA SER A 431 0.86 -0.72 32.31
C SER A 431 -0.46 -0.36 31.62
N ARG A 432 -1.12 0.74 32.04
CA ARG A 432 -2.34 1.25 31.39
C ARG A 432 -2.11 1.57 29.91
N ARG A 433 -0.95 2.15 29.56
CA ARG A 433 -0.60 2.42 28.17
C ARG A 433 -0.36 1.13 27.37
N LYS A 434 0.25 0.12 27.96
CA LYS A 434 0.47 -1.19 27.34
C LYS A 434 -0.86 -1.89 27.07
N ASN A 435 -1.74 -1.98 28.07
CA ASN A 435 -3.06 -2.58 27.92
C ASN A 435 -3.89 -1.87 26.84
N ARG A 436 -3.82 -0.53 26.79
CA ARG A 436 -4.47 0.25 25.73
C ARG A 436 -3.90 -0.07 24.34
N LEU A 437 -2.59 -0.26 24.20
CA LEU A 437 -1.96 -0.60 22.93
C LEU A 437 -2.30 -2.02 22.48
N GLU A 438 -2.28 -2.98 23.41
CA GLU A 438 -2.67 -4.37 23.16
C GLU A 438 -4.15 -4.45 22.73
N LEU A 439 -5.01 -3.71 23.42
CA LEU A 439 -6.42 -3.60 23.10
C LEU A 439 -6.65 -2.99 21.70
N ILE A 440 -5.89 -1.95 21.33
CA ILE A 440 -5.93 -1.40 19.96
C ILE A 440 -5.40 -2.41 18.95
N GLU A 441 -4.36 -3.17 19.29
CA GLU A 441 -3.80 -4.18 18.39
C GLU A 441 -4.79 -5.32 18.13
N SER A 442 -5.64 -5.69 19.12
CA SER A 442 -6.71 -6.68 18.93
C SER A 442 -7.74 -6.28 17.86
N THR A 443 -7.85 -4.97 17.57
CA THR A 443 -8.69 -4.47 16.46
C THR A 443 -8.03 -4.63 15.08
N ARG A 444 -6.86 -5.23 15.01
CA ARG A 444 -6.07 -5.35 13.77
C ARG A 444 -5.86 -6.82 13.43
N GLN A 445 -5.86 -7.11 12.15
CA GLN A 445 -5.60 -8.45 11.63
C GLN A 445 -4.31 -8.45 10.80
N LYS A 446 -3.44 -9.42 11.06
CA LYS A 446 -2.25 -9.67 10.22
C LYS A 446 -2.72 -10.10 8.82
N ARG A 447 -2.04 -9.61 7.80
CA ARG A 447 -2.33 -9.94 6.39
C ARG A 447 -1.46 -11.08 5.90
N GLY A 448 -0.15 -10.90 5.96
CA GLY A 448 0.86 -11.87 5.54
C GLY A 448 2.22 -11.50 6.10
N ILE A 449 3.21 -12.34 5.85
CA ILE A 449 4.58 -12.11 6.30
C ILE A 449 5.10 -10.82 5.66
N GLY A 450 5.69 -9.93 6.47
CA GLY A 450 6.22 -8.63 6.01
C GLY A 450 5.19 -7.53 5.80
N GLN A 451 3.89 -7.82 5.80
CA GLN A 451 2.82 -6.84 5.60
C GLN A 451 2.33 -6.23 6.92
N ARG A 452 1.99 -4.94 6.89
CA ARG A 452 1.38 -4.26 8.06
C ARG A 452 0.01 -4.84 8.35
N ALA A 453 -0.30 -5.06 9.63
CA ALA A 453 -1.62 -5.45 10.08
C ALA A 453 -2.68 -4.40 9.67
N ALA A 454 -3.82 -4.87 9.20
CA ALA A 454 -4.95 -4.02 8.81
C ALA A 454 -5.91 -3.83 9.98
N SER A 455 -6.45 -2.61 10.12
CA SER A 455 -7.50 -2.32 11.08
C SER A 455 -8.81 -2.99 10.62
N VAL A 456 -9.35 -3.86 11.44
CA VAL A 456 -10.65 -4.52 11.21
C VAL A 456 -11.78 -3.61 11.64
N TYR A 457 -11.60 -2.92 12.78
CA TYR A 457 -12.52 -1.91 13.27
C TYR A 457 -11.91 -0.52 13.11
N GLY A 458 -12.73 0.46 12.79
CA GLY A 458 -12.33 1.84 12.60
C GLY A 458 -13.50 2.70 12.16
N TRP A 459 -13.26 3.95 11.77
CA TRP A 459 -14.33 4.90 11.42
C TRP A 459 -15.37 4.35 10.43
N HIS A 460 -14.95 3.56 9.44
CA HIS A 460 -15.87 2.93 8.49
C HIS A 460 -16.77 1.86 9.12
N SER A 461 -16.45 1.37 10.31
CA SER A 461 -17.31 0.41 11.02
C SER A 461 -18.65 1.05 11.44
N PHE A 462 -18.69 2.36 11.72
CA PHE A 462 -19.95 3.08 11.92
C PHE A 462 -20.82 3.05 10.65
N ARG A 463 -20.21 3.32 9.50
CA ARG A 463 -20.92 3.27 8.22
C ARG A 463 -21.41 1.87 7.87
N HIS A 464 -20.56 0.86 8.11
CA HIS A 464 -20.96 -0.54 7.93
C HIS A 464 -22.09 -0.92 8.90
N GLY A 465 -21.99 -0.52 10.17
CA GLY A 465 -23.03 -0.74 11.18
C GLY A 465 -24.34 -0.05 10.81
N PHE A 466 -24.31 1.23 10.42
CA PHE A 466 -25.49 1.97 9.97
C PHE A 466 -26.19 1.28 8.81
N VAL A 467 -25.45 0.88 7.76
CA VAL A 467 -26.02 0.18 6.61
C VAL A 467 -26.68 -1.14 7.01
N ILE A 468 -26.01 -1.96 7.84
CA ILE A 468 -26.55 -3.23 8.29
C ILE A 468 -27.78 -3.03 9.20
N LEU A 469 -27.72 -2.07 10.11
CA LEU A 469 -28.87 -1.73 10.98
C LEU A 469 -30.08 -1.28 10.15
N ALA A 470 -29.87 -0.41 9.16
CA ALA A 470 -30.95 0.04 8.27
C ALA A 470 -31.55 -1.13 7.45
N LEU A 471 -30.70 -1.96 6.85
CA LEU A 471 -31.16 -3.14 6.09
C LEU A 471 -31.87 -4.15 6.98
N ASN A 472 -31.40 -4.35 8.22
CA ASN A 472 -32.05 -5.22 9.19
C ASN A 472 -33.40 -4.66 9.68
N ALA A 473 -33.53 -3.33 9.73
CA ALA A 473 -34.80 -2.66 10.01
C ALA A 473 -35.79 -2.72 8.84
N GLY A 474 -35.38 -3.24 7.67
CA GLY A 474 -36.25 -3.38 6.50
C GLY A 474 -36.22 -2.17 5.55
N VAL A 475 -35.26 -1.24 5.73
CA VAL A 475 -35.12 -0.11 4.80
C VAL A 475 -34.65 -0.68 3.43
N PRO A 476 -35.28 -0.28 2.32
CA PRO A 476 -34.90 -0.73 0.99
C PRO A 476 -33.42 -0.43 0.69
N VAL A 477 -32.75 -1.37 0.01
CA VAL A 477 -31.32 -1.24 -0.33
C VAL A 477 -31.04 0.04 -1.10
N GLU A 478 -31.96 0.42 -1.99
CA GLU A 478 -31.81 1.63 -2.81
C GLU A 478 -31.85 2.90 -1.96
N ASP A 479 -32.70 2.97 -0.96
CA ASP A 479 -32.79 4.10 -0.03
C ASP A 479 -31.53 4.18 0.85
N VAL A 480 -31.07 3.03 1.37
CA VAL A 480 -29.80 2.96 2.11
C VAL A 480 -28.64 3.44 1.23
N ARG A 481 -28.60 3.01 -0.04
CA ARG A 481 -27.61 3.44 -1.02
C ARG A 481 -27.60 4.95 -1.19
N ARG A 482 -28.77 5.56 -1.36
CA ARG A 482 -28.94 7.02 -1.52
C ARG A 482 -28.50 7.78 -0.28
N ILE A 483 -28.93 7.34 0.90
CA ILE A 483 -28.56 7.96 2.19
C ILE A 483 -27.05 7.95 2.41
N VAL A 484 -26.39 6.84 2.17
CA VAL A 484 -24.94 6.74 2.39
C VAL A 484 -24.10 7.25 1.21
N GLY A 485 -24.71 7.55 0.06
CA GLY A 485 -24.02 8.04 -1.14
C GLY A 485 -23.07 7.01 -1.75
N HIS A 486 -23.57 5.79 -2.01
CA HIS A 486 -22.90 4.80 -2.84
C HIS A 486 -23.25 5.04 -4.31
N GLY A 487 -22.25 4.96 -5.20
CA GLY A 487 -22.43 5.24 -6.63
C GLY A 487 -23.29 4.20 -7.35
N ASP A 488 -23.25 2.95 -6.86
CA ASP A 488 -24.02 1.82 -7.39
C ASP A 488 -24.57 0.92 -6.28
N ALA A 489 -25.58 0.13 -6.61
CA ALA A 489 -26.20 -0.81 -5.69
C ALA A 489 -25.27 -2.01 -5.38
N GLU A 490 -24.41 -2.40 -6.33
CA GLU A 490 -23.44 -3.48 -6.18
C GLU A 490 -22.49 -3.19 -5.01
N THR A 491 -22.02 -1.94 -4.86
CA THR A 491 -21.21 -1.54 -3.70
C THR A 491 -21.92 -1.77 -2.36
N THR A 492 -23.23 -1.55 -2.29
CA THR A 492 -24.03 -1.77 -1.07
C THR A 492 -24.24 -3.26 -0.85
N LEU A 493 -24.61 -4.01 -1.87
CA LEU A 493 -24.83 -5.44 -1.81
C LEU A 493 -23.53 -6.20 -1.49
N ASP A 494 -22.46 -5.93 -2.21
CA ASP A 494 -21.19 -6.67 -2.09
C ASP A 494 -20.49 -6.50 -0.76
N ASN A 495 -20.58 -5.31 -0.19
CA ASN A 495 -19.84 -5.01 1.03
C ASN A 495 -20.69 -5.17 2.30
N TYR A 496 -22.03 -5.16 2.21
CA TYR A 496 -22.90 -5.05 3.37
C TYR A 496 -24.03 -6.09 3.40
N TYR A 497 -24.44 -6.60 2.25
CA TYR A 497 -25.52 -7.59 2.20
C TYR A 497 -24.97 -9.00 2.40
N ASN A 498 -24.74 -9.34 3.66
CA ASN A 498 -24.53 -10.73 4.08
C ASN A 498 -25.49 -10.99 5.26
N PRO A 499 -26.81 -11.10 4.99
CA PRO A 499 -27.76 -11.38 6.03
C PRO A 499 -27.47 -12.77 6.58
N GLU A 500 -27.34 -12.87 7.90
CA GLU A 500 -27.43 -14.17 8.54
C GLU A 500 -28.75 -14.84 8.05
N LYS A 501 -28.66 -16.07 7.61
CA LYS A 501 -29.81 -16.79 7.02
C LYS A 501 -31.06 -16.76 7.92
N LYS A 502 -30.84 -16.75 9.25
CA LYS A 502 -31.90 -16.59 10.25
C LYS A 502 -32.62 -15.24 10.14
N HIS A 503 -31.90 -14.15 10.06
CA HIS A 503 -32.50 -12.80 9.95
C HIS A 503 -33.19 -12.55 8.62
N ALA A 504 -32.70 -13.15 7.53
CA ALA A 504 -33.39 -13.11 6.25
C ALA A 504 -34.73 -13.88 6.33
N ALA A 505 -34.72 -15.08 6.91
CA ALA A 505 -35.93 -15.87 7.10
C ALA A 505 -36.94 -15.17 8.04
N GLU A 506 -36.49 -14.53 9.10
CA GLU A 506 -37.37 -13.78 10.01
C GLU A 506 -37.98 -12.53 9.35
N ARG A 507 -37.21 -11.81 8.51
CA ARG A 507 -37.76 -10.69 7.71
C ARG A 507 -38.83 -11.16 6.75
N VAL A 508 -38.57 -12.22 5.98
CA VAL A 508 -39.56 -12.81 5.08
C VAL A 508 -40.79 -13.21 5.85
N ARG A 509 -40.64 -13.92 6.98
CA ARG A 509 -41.76 -14.28 7.84
C ARG A 509 -42.56 -13.08 8.33
N ARG A 510 -41.86 -11.99 8.74
CA ARG A 510 -42.52 -10.75 9.22
C ARG A 510 -43.27 -10.03 8.10
N GLN A 511 -42.67 -9.90 6.92
CA GLN A 511 -43.26 -9.22 5.78
C GLN A 511 -44.41 -10.07 5.17
N MET A 512 -44.28 -11.39 5.24
CA MET A 512 -45.30 -12.31 4.75
C MET A 512 -46.44 -12.58 5.77
N ARG A 513 -46.27 -12.05 6.99
CA ARG A 513 -47.37 -12.11 7.98
C ARG A 513 -48.58 -11.45 7.39
N GLY A 514 -49.60 -12.28 7.31
CA GLY A 514 -50.86 -11.81 6.86
C GLY A 514 -51.10 -11.84 5.38
N THR A 515 -50.22 -12.40 4.61
CA THR A 515 -50.50 -12.79 3.22
C THR A 515 -51.22 -14.14 3.16
N VAL A 516 -51.64 -14.56 1.96
CA VAL A 516 -52.28 -15.87 1.72
C VAL A 516 -51.39 -17.07 2.08
N LEU A 517 -50.06 -16.82 2.29
CA LEU A 517 -49.08 -17.85 2.66
C LEU A 517 -48.94 -18.04 4.17
N ASP A 518 -49.58 -17.18 4.99
CA ASP A 518 -49.61 -17.31 6.44
C ASP A 518 -50.74 -18.24 6.84
N SER A 519 -50.47 -19.36 7.51
CA SER A 519 -51.38 -20.48 7.77
C SER A 519 -52.66 -20.15 8.58
N ASP A 520 -52.78 -18.94 9.11
CA ASP A 520 -53.98 -18.46 9.79
C ASP A 520 -55.05 -17.89 8.85
N GLY A 521 -55.01 -18.27 7.57
CA GLY A 521 -55.88 -17.75 6.51
C GLY A 521 -57.39 -17.95 6.69
N ALA A 522 -57.84 -18.72 7.68
CA ALA A 522 -59.29 -18.95 7.90
C ALA A 522 -60.00 -17.79 8.62
N SER A 523 -59.29 -17.01 9.47
CA SER A 523 -59.87 -15.90 10.25
C SER A 523 -59.85 -14.55 9.51
N ARG A 524 -59.28 -14.49 8.34
CA ARG A 524 -58.86 -13.21 7.70
C ARG A 524 -59.77 -12.70 6.60
N ARG A 525 -60.65 -13.51 6.05
CA ARG A 525 -61.63 -13.01 5.06
C ARG A 525 -62.54 -11.90 5.58
N LYS A 526 -62.61 -11.68 6.90
CA LYS A 526 -63.38 -10.60 7.55
C LYS A 526 -62.62 -9.28 7.80
N ARG A 527 -61.29 -9.25 7.67
CA ARG A 527 -60.50 -8.02 8.02
C ARG A 527 -59.98 -7.22 6.83
N ILE A 528 -60.05 -7.74 5.60
CA ILE A 528 -59.54 -7.06 4.38
C ILE A 528 -60.46 -5.91 3.88
N ALA A 529 -61.67 -5.78 4.49
CA ALA A 529 -62.63 -4.74 4.08
C ALA A 529 -62.40 -3.35 4.71
N ALA A 530 -61.37 -3.17 5.57
CA ALA A 530 -61.14 -1.89 6.20
C ALA A 530 -59.66 -1.69 6.50
N THR A 531 -58.85 -1.26 5.54
CA THR A 531 -57.70 -0.41 5.80
C THR A 531 -57.13 0.17 4.51
N THR A 532 -56.93 1.45 4.54
CA THR A 532 -56.35 2.43 3.63
C THR A 532 -55.04 1.97 2.96
N PRO A 533 -54.70 2.47 1.74
CA PRO A 533 -53.59 1.95 0.96
C PRO A 533 -52.26 2.25 1.60
N ALA A 534 -51.51 1.22 1.93
CA ALA A 534 -50.10 1.32 2.23
C ALA A 534 -49.34 1.58 0.92
N LEU A 535 -48.36 2.45 0.98
CA LEU A 535 -47.38 2.71 -0.07
C LEU A 535 -46.84 1.35 -0.61
N PRO A 536 -46.60 1.23 -1.91
CA PRO A 536 -46.18 -0.02 -2.52
C PRO A 536 -44.82 -0.46 -1.95
N ALA A 537 -44.81 -1.57 -1.27
CA ALA A 537 -43.58 -2.26 -0.95
C ALA A 537 -42.95 -2.72 -2.27
N THR A 538 -41.83 -2.18 -2.63
CA THR A 538 -41.04 -2.59 -3.80
C THR A 538 -40.74 -4.08 -3.66
N SER A 539 -41.26 -4.91 -4.52
CA SER A 539 -41.03 -6.35 -4.49
C SER A 539 -39.57 -6.68 -4.77
N ILE A 540 -39.07 -7.80 -4.28
CA ILE A 540 -37.73 -8.29 -4.64
C ILE A 540 -37.60 -8.39 -6.17
N ASP A 541 -38.66 -8.72 -6.85
CA ASP A 541 -38.74 -8.81 -8.32
C ASP A 541 -38.58 -7.41 -8.97
N ASP A 542 -39.13 -6.36 -8.37
CA ASP A 542 -38.94 -4.99 -8.84
C ASP A 542 -37.48 -4.53 -8.68
N VAL A 543 -36.83 -4.92 -7.58
CA VAL A 543 -35.39 -4.67 -7.36
C VAL A 543 -34.54 -5.47 -8.36
N ILE A 544 -34.89 -6.73 -8.61
CA ILE A 544 -34.23 -7.58 -9.61
C ILE A 544 -34.45 -7.03 -11.02
N ALA A 545 -35.64 -6.50 -11.33
CA ALA A 545 -35.94 -5.89 -12.61
C ALA A 545 -35.08 -4.65 -12.91
N THR A 546 -34.68 -3.88 -11.89
CA THR A 546 -33.83 -2.69 -12.05
C THR A 546 -32.33 -3.02 -12.20
N LEU A 547 -31.93 -4.28 -11.96
CA LEU A 547 -30.53 -4.70 -12.10
C LEU A 547 -30.19 -5.02 -13.57
N THR A 548 -29.00 -4.64 -13.98
CA THR A 548 -28.47 -5.04 -15.29
C THR A 548 -28.25 -6.57 -15.34
N GLU A 549 -28.22 -7.13 -16.55
CA GLU A 549 -28.02 -8.58 -16.73
C GLU A 549 -26.74 -9.10 -16.06
N LYS A 550 -25.66 -8.29 -16.08
CA LYS A 550 -24.40 -8.59 -15.38
C LYS A 550 -24.58 -8.64 -13.86
N GLN A 551 -25.41 -7.77 -13.29
CA GLN A 551 -25.71 -7.71 -11.87
C GLN A 551 -26.60 -8.88 -11.43
N ARG A 552 -27.59 -9.26 -12.27
CA ARG A 552 -28.44 -10.45 -12.04
C ARG A 552 -27.63 -11.74 -12.04
N LYS A 553 -26.71 -11.90 -13.00
CA LYS A 553 -25.79 -13.06 -13.06
C LYS A 553 -24.86 -13.14 -11.85
N ALA A 554 -24.33 -12.00 -11.38
CA ALA A 554 -23.50 -11.94 -10.18
C ALA A 554 -24.29 -12.29 -8.91
N LEU A 555 -25.53 -11.81 -8.79
CA LEU A 555 -26.43 -12.11 -7.69
C LEU A 555 -26.81 -13.59 -7.67
N ALA A 556 -27.16 -14.15 -8.84
CA ALA A 556 -27.51 -15.57 -8.99
C ALA A 556 -26.37 -16.51 -8.60
N ARG A 557 -25.13 -16.21 -9.04
CA ARG A 557 -23.92 -16.97 -8.64
C ARG A 557 -23.71 -16.96 -7.13
N ARG A 558 -23.96 -15.84 -6.51
CA ARG A 558 -23.78 -15.66 -5.06
C ARG A 558 -24.85 -16.36 -4.22
N LEU A 559 -26.10 -16.40 -4.71
CA LEU A 559 -27.21 -17.10 -4.07
C LEU A 559 -27.09 -18.62 -4.21
N LEU A 560 -26.52 -19.11 -5.30
CA LEU A 560 -26.32 -20.52 -5.60
C LEU A 560 -24.99 -21.08 -5.08
N GLY A 561 -24.12 -20.24 -4.49
CA GLY A 561 -22.84 -20.69 -3.96
C GLY A 561 -21.80 -21.04 -5.03
N LEU A 562 -21.99 -20.55 -6.27
CA LEU A 562 -21.13 -20.81 -7.44
C LEU A 562 -20.10 -19.70 -7.66
#